data_a712810e08540ff14ea3a6e811f7296e
#
_entry.id   a712810e08540ff14ea3a6e811f7296e
#
_cell.length_a   1.000
_cell.length_b   1.000
_cell.length_c   1.000
_cell.angle_alpha   90.00
_cell.angle_beta   90.00
_cell.angle_gamma   90.00
#
_symmetry.space_group_name_H-M   'P 1'
#
loop_
_entity.id
_entity.type
_entity.pdbx_description
1 polymer ?
#
loop_
_entity_poly.entity_id
_entity_poly.type
_entity_poly.pdbx_seq_one_letter_code
_entity_poly.pdbx_strand_id
1 'polypeptide(L)'
;KPIIHIDDSDIVEPDGYKFEALGMVRDGSKSSSAKSIYQKGYHVTEACVLTKSNHPVSIFSQIHSSKEKNFTSINDVTFSAMERGAAMFGSATFVMDRGYEDNKMFLKLDELKQYYVIRLTSKRKLFFHGKWVPATQLRNQRKGKIKTPLLFHGKCRDAYLSHVKVQITASKKDIYLVLVYGITEHPMMLATNKKIKSKEDVVNVAKAYFSRWRIEEYFRCKKQMF
;
A
#
# COMPACT_ATOMS: atom_id res chain seq x y z
N LYS A 1 -4.79 5.32 16.57
CA LYS A 1 -5.36 4.15 15.91
C LYS A 1 -4.23 3.31 15.34
N PRO A 2 -4.33 1.97 15.38
CA PRO A 2 -3.30 1.10 14.83
C PRO A 2 -3.11 1.35 13.34
N ILE A 3 -1.87 1.17 12.90
CA ILE A 3 -1.48 1.19 11.49
C ILE A 3 -1.29 -0.26 11.07
N ILE A 4 -2.00 -0.68 10.02
CA ILE A 4 -1.92 -2.01 9.44
C ILE A 4 -1.35 -1.86 8.03
N HIS A 5 -0.22 -2.50 7.79
CA HIS A 5 0.35 -2.60 6.46
C HIS A 5 -0.12 -3.89 5.81
N ILE A 6 -0.57 -3.80 4.54
CA ILE A 6 -0.81 -4.97 3.70
C ILE A 6 0.15 -4.90 2.53
N ASP A 7 0.80 -6.01 2.27
CA ASP A 7 1.69 -6.16 1.13
C ASP A 7 1.77 -7.63 0.69
N ASP A 8 2.12 -7.85 -0.56
CA ASP A 8 2.31 -9.17 -1.14
C ASP A 8 3.80 -9.46 -1.36
N SER A 9 4.14 -10.73 -1.26
CA SER A 9 5.47 -11.21 -1.60
C SER A 9 5.37 -12.55 -2.31
N ASP A 10 6.43 -12.93 -3.02
CA ASP A 10 6.51 -14.19 -3.72
C ASP A 10 7.47 -15.15 -3.02
N ILE A 11 7.09 -16.43 -2.94
CA ILE A 11 7.97 -17.55 -2.58
C ILE A 11 8.30 -18.25 -3.89
N VAL A 12 9.57 -18.24 -4.27
CA VAL A 12 10.05 -18.85 -5.51
C VAL A 12 10.58 -20.24 -5.22
N GLU A 13 10.01 -21.25 -5.88
CA GLU A 13 10.34 -22.67 -5.74
C GLU A 13 10.60 -23.31 -7.12
N PRO A 14 11.74 -23.02 -7.76
CA PRO A 14 11.99 -23.43 -9.14
C PRO A 14 12.08 -24.95 -9.28
N ASP A 15 12.55 -25.63 -8.24
CA ASP A 15 12.75 -27.09 -8.19
C ASP A 15 11.62 -27.84 -7.47
N GLY A 16 10.52 -27.12 -7.18
CA GLY A 16 9.34 -27.67 -6.50
C GLY A 16 8.50 -28.55 -7.40
N TYR A 17 8.84 -29.84 -7.56
CA TYR A 17 8.10 -30.78 -8.41
C TYR A 17 6.92 -31.47 -7.73
N LYS A 18 6.90 -31.49 -6.39
CA LYS A 18 5.87 -32.18 -5.58
C LYS A 18 4.92 -31.26 -4.82
N PHE A 19 5.09 -29.97 -4.94
CA PHE A 19 4.22 -29.01 -4.27
C PHE A 19 2.88 -28.87 -5.00
N GLU A 20 1.79 -28.99 -4.23
CA GLU A 20 0.44 -28.87 -4.76
C GLU A 20 0.14 -27.44 -5.25
N ALA A 21 -0.59 -27.33 -6.35
CA ALA A 21 -1.05 -26.07 -6.91
C ALA A 21 0.06 -25.01 -7.13
N LEU A 22 1.30 -25.45 -7.42
CA LEU A 22 2.42 -24.54 -7.66
C LEU A 22 2.15 -23.68 -8.90
N GLY A 23 2.03 -22.37 -8.69
CA GLY A 23 1.75 -21.39 -9.73
C GLY A 23 3.01 -20.82 -10.37
N MET A 24 2.83 -19.70 -11.08
CA MET A 24 3.93 -18.88 -11.61
C MET A 24 3.92 -17.53 -10.90
N VAL A 25 5.06 -17.18 -10.31
CA VAL A 25 5.26 -15.91 -9.60
C VAL A 25 6.42 -15.14 -10.21
N ARG A 26 6.43 -13.82 -10.00
CA ARG A 26 7.53 -12.99 -10.45
C ARG A 26 8.73 -13.18 -9.52
N ASP A 27 9.85 -13.65 -10.05
CA ASP A 27 11.09 -13.64 -9.29
C ASP A 27 11.68 -12.24 -9.21
N GLY A 28 11.46 -11.57 -8.07
CA GLY A 28 11.97 -10.23 -7.84
C GLY A 28 13.49 -10.13 -7.81
N SER A 29 14.20 -11.21 -7.46
CA SER A 29 15.65 -11.24 -7.39
C SER A 29 16.32 -11.29 -8.78
N LYS A 30 15.65 -11.93 -9.74
CA LYS A 30 16.11 -12.08 -11.13
C LYS A 30 15.47 -11.10 -12.11
N SER A 31 14.40 -10.41 -11.70
CA SER A 31 13.69 -9.43 -12.53
C SER A 31 14.37 -8.08 -12.50
N SER A 32 14.34 -7.38 -13.63
CA SER A 32 14.75 -5.98 -13.76
C SER A 32 13.59 -5.09 -14.19
N SER A 33 13.82 -3.79 -14.28
CA SER A 33 12.84 -2.84 -14.84
C SER A 33 12.54 -3.08 -16.33
N ALA A 34 13.51 -3.68 -17.05
CA ALA A 34 13.38 -3.99 -18.48
C ALA A 34 12.79 -5.36 -18.74
N LYS A 35 12.97 -6.34 -17.82
CA LYS A 35 12.55 -7.73 -18.04
C LYS A 35 12.03 -8.35 -16.75
N SER A 36 10.77 -8.81 -16.77
CA SER A 36 10.20 -9.62 -15.71
C SER A 36 10.51 -11.09 -15.94
N ILE A 37 11.02 -11.76 -14.91
CA ILE A 37 11.31 -13.19 -14.91
C ILE A 37 10.29 -13.86 -13.99
N TYR A 38 9.64 -14.91 -14.49
CA TYR A 38 8.65 -15.69 -13.75
C TYR A 38 9.21 -17.09 -13.49
N GLN A 39 8.96 -17.58 -12.30
CA GLN A 39 9.33 -18.92 -11.87
C GLN A 39 8.17 -19.57 -11.14
N LYS A 40 8.27 -20.91 -10.93
CA LYS A 40 7.30 -21.62 -10.09
C LYS A 40 7.36 -21.08 -8.67
N GLY A 41 6.19 -20.98 -8.02
CA GLY A 41 6.11 -20.46 -6.67
C GLY A 41 4.70 -20.17 -6.21
N TYR A 42 4.61 -19.52 -5.05
CA TYR A 42 3.38 -19.08 -4.41
C TYR A 42 3.42 -17.59 -4.14
N HIS A 43 2.26 -16.96 -4.12
CA HIS A 43 2.10 -15.64 -3.54
C HIS A 43 1.85 -15.74 -2.03
N VAL A 44 2.29 -14.74 -1.31
CA VAL A 44 2.00 -14.56 0.13
C VAL A 44 1.41 -13.19 0.32
N THR A 45 0.18 -13.11 0.79
CA THR A 45 -0.41 -11.85 1.27
C THR A 45 -0.24 -11.77 2.79
N GLU A 46 0.34 -10.68 3.24
CA GLU A 46 0.63 -10.43 4.65
C GLU A 46 -0.04 -9.15 5.12
N ALA A 47 -0.63 -9.18 6.32
CA ALA A 47 -1.02 -7.97 7.03
C ALA A 47 -0.28 -7.90 8.35
N CYS A 48 0.42 -6.78 8.58
CA CYS A 48 1.18 -6.53 9.80
C CYS A 48 0.67 -5.27 10.49
N VAL A 49 0.45 -5.36 11.81
CA VAL A 49 0.24 -4.18 12.66
C VAL A 49 1.56 -3.69 13.22
N LEU A 50 1.76 -2.39 13.26
CA LEU A 50 2.93 -1.81 13.93
C LEU A 50 2.66 -1.63 15.43
N THR A 51 3.58 -2.12 16.24
CA THR A 51 3.64 -1.83 17.68
C THR A 51 4.01 -0.37 17.94
N LYS A 52 3.91 0.10 19.18
CA LYS A 52 4.37 1.45 19.59
C LYS A 52 5.87 1.68 19.28
N SER A 53 6.67 0.63 19.31
CA SER A 53 8.11 0.64 18.97
C SER A 53 8.38 0.43 17.47
N ASN A 54 7.34 0.51 16.62
CA ASN A 54 7.41 0.30 15.17
C ASN A 54 7.88 -1.10 14.71
N HIS A 55 7.73 -2.12 15.56
CA HIS A 55 7.94 -3.50 15.14
C HIS A 55 6.68 -4.04 14.45
N PRO A 56 6.82 -4.68 13.28
CA PRO A 56 5.70 -5.33 12.61
C PRO A 56 5.36 -6.64 13.32
N VAL A 57 4.07 -6.85 13.57
CA VAL A 57 3.51 -8.11 14.07
C VAL A 57 2.48 -8.58 13.07
N SER A 58 2.64 -9.80 12.55
CA SER A 58 1.69 -10.40 11.62
C SER A 58 0.34 -10.65 12.31
N ILE A 59 -0.71 -10.26 11.65
CA ILE A 59 -2.11 -10.49 12.05
C ILE A 59 -2.88 -11.31 11.02
N PHE A 60 -2.33 -11.44 9.82
CA PHE A 60 -2.83 -12.25 8.73
C PHE A 60 -1.65 -12.63 7.82
N SER A 61 -1.56 -13.90 7.48
CA SER A 61 -0.59 -14.44 6.53
C SER A 61 -1.26 -15.56 5.75
N GLN A 62 -1.32 -15.43 4.44
CA GLN A 62 -1.90 -16.46 3.57
C GLN A 62 -1.02 -16.69 2.36
N ILE A 63 -0.56 -17.95 2.21
CA ILE A 63 0.05 -18.44 0.99
C ILE A 63 -1.09 -18.81 0.05
N HIS A 64 -0.99 -18.43 -1.21
CA HIS A 64 -2.00 -18.72 -2.22
C HIS A 64 -1.41 -18.84 -3.61
N SER A 65 -2.15 -19.50 -4.50
CA SER A 65 -1.77 -19.66 -5.89
C SER A 65 -2.99 -19.64 -6.80
N SER A 66 -2.82 -19.09 -7.99
CA SER A 66 -3.85 -19.14 -9.05
C SER A 66 -4.17 -20.55 -9.55
N LYS A 67 -3.40 -21.57 -9.12
CA LYS A 67 -3.61 -22.98 -9.44
C LYS A 67 -4.45 -23.72 -8.39
N GLU A 68 -4.73 -23.09 -7.24
CA GLU A 68 -5.60 -23.67 -6.23
C GLU A 68 -7.03 -23.78 -6.73
N LYS A 69 -7.67 -24.90 -6.45
CA LYS A 69 -9.05 -25.21 -6.92
C LYS A 69 -10.08 -24.15 -6.49
N ASN A 70 -9.90 -23.55 -5.32
CA ASN A 70 -10.83 -22.58 -4.75
C ASN A 70 -10.30 -21.14 -4.81
N PHE A 71 -9.23 -20.90 -5.55
CA PHE A 71 -8.69 -19.54 -5.71
C PHE A 71 -9.62 -18.73 -6.61
N THR A 72 -10.05 -17.58 -6.14
CA THR A 72 -10.89 -16.63 -6.88
C THR A 72 -10.09 -15.45 -7.39
N SER A 73 -9.44 -14.72 -6.50
CA SER A 73 -8.57 -13.60 -6.89
C SER A 73 -7.64 -13.17 -5.74
N ILE A 74 -6.54 -12.51 -6.08
CA ILE A 74 -5.66 -11.83 -5.09
C ILE A 74 -6.46 -10.78 -4.29
N ASN A 75 -7.43 -10.11 -4.91
CA ASN A 75 -8.25 -9.12 -4.23
C ASN A 75 -9.04 -9.73 -3.06
N ASP A 76 -9.56 -10.96 -3.23
CA ASP A 76 -10.35 -11.63 -2.17
C ASP A 76 -9.46 -12.00 -0.97
N VAL A 77 -8.20 -12.40 -1.23
CA VAL A 77 -7.21 -12.62 -0.16
C VAL A 77 -6.91 -11.32 0.57
N THR A 78 -6.73 -10.22 -0.17
CA THR A 78 -6.51 -8.88 0.39
C THR A 78 -7.72 -8.42 1.21
N PHE A 79 -8.95 -8.69 0.74
CA PHE A 79 -10.18 -8.37 1.48
C PHE A 79 -10.26 -9.14 2.79
N SER A 80 -9.89 -10.42 2.79
CA SER A 80 -9.81 -11.22 4.02
C SER A 80 -8.82 -10.64 5.02
N ALA A 81 -7.66 -10.14 4.55
CA ALA A 81 -6.69 -9.45 5.39
C ALA A 81 -7.25 -8.15 5.98
N MET A 82 -8.02 -7.36 5.19
CA MET A 82 -8.69 -6.14 5.66
C MET A 82 -9.76 -6.45 6.70
N GLU A 83 -10.60 -7.46 6.45
CA GLU A 83 -11.65 -7.92 7.37
C GLU A 83 -11.06 -8.39 8.68
N ARG A 84 -9.97 -9.17 8.63
CA ARG A 84 -9.26 -9.64 9.83
C ARG A 84 -8.75 -8.46 10.66
N GLY A 85 -8.10 -7.49 10.02
CA GLY A 85 -7.61 -6.29 10.71
C GLY A 85 -8.74 -5.44 11.29
N ALA A 86 -9.84 -5.27 10.57
CA ALA A 86 -11.02 -4.54 11.04
C ALA A 86 -11.69 -5.24 12.24
N ALA A 87 -11.83 -6.56 12.20
CA ALA A 87 -12.39 -7.36 13.29
C ALA A 87 -11.54 -7.28 14.57
N MET A 88 -10.20 -7.32 14.43
CA MET A 88 -9.29 -7.29 15.58
C MET A 88 -9.22 -5.93 16.27
N PHE A 89 -9.30 -4.84 15.52
CA PHE A 89 -9.01 -3.51 16.06
C PHE A 89 -10.20 -2.53 16.02
N GLY A 90 -11.31 -2.93 15.43
CA GLY A 90 -12.50 -2.09 15.26
C GLY A 90 -12.28 -0.89 14.34
N SER A 91 -11.21 -0.11 14.55
CA SER A 91 -10.85 1.02 13.71
C SER A 91 -9.34 1.16 13.56
N ALA A 92 -8.84 1.01 12.33
CA ALA A 92 -7.43 1.06 11.97
C ALA A 92 -7.17 1.98 10.78
N THR A 93 -5.90 2.17 10.45
CA THR A 93 -5.44 2.82 9.22
C THR A 93 -4.69 1.78 8.38
N PHE A 94 -5.26 1.41 7.25
CA PHE A 94 -4.62 0.50 6.31
C PHE A 94 -3.67 1.27 5.39
N VAL A 95 -2.46 0.79 5.27
CA VAL A 95 -1.41 1.41 4.45
C VAL A 95 -0.96 0.43 3.40
N MET A 96 -1.05 0.83 2.15
CA MET A 96 -0.78 -0.05 1.01
C MET A 96 -0.03 0.69 -0.10
N ASP A 97 0.75 -0.05 -0.90
CA ASP A 97 1.47 0.51 -2.04
C ASP A 97 0.54 0.70 -3.26
N ARG A 98 1.11 1.25 -4.32
CA ARG A 98 0.43 1.54 -5.59
C ARG A 98 -0.16 0.31 -6.29
N GLY A 99 0.30 -0.89 -5.96
CA GLY A 99 -0.29 -2.14 -6.45
C GLY A 99 -1.74 -2.34 -6.02
N TYR A 100 -2.13 -1.74 -4.91
CA TYR A 100 -3.48 -1.81 -4.33
C TYR A 100 -4.37 -0.61 -4.73
N GLU A 101 -3.96 0.19 -5.70
CA GLU A 101 -4.73 1.34 -6.18
C GLU A 101 -5.88 0.91 -7.09
N ASP A 102 -6.80 0.11 -6.58
CA ASP A 102 -8.01 -0.33 -7.26
C ASP A 102 -9.26 0.29 -6.58
N ASN A 103 -10.29 0.58 -7.36
CA ASN A 103 -11.57 1.07 -6.83
C ASN A 103 -12.17 0.09 -5.83
N LYS A 104 -12.01 -1.21 -6.03
CA LYS A 104 -12.49 -2.26 -5.12
C LYS A 104 -11.85 -2.14 -3.73
N MET A 105 -10.56 -1.80 -3.65
CA MET A 105 -9.86 -1.59 -2.37
C MET A 105 -10.43 -0.39 -1.62
N PHE A 106 -10.63 0.75 -2.29
CA PHE A 106 -11.24 1.92 -1.68
C PHE A 106 -12.65 1.64 -1.17
N LEU A 107 -13.48 0.98 -2.00
CA LEU A 107 -14.85 0.64 -1.64
C LEU A 107 -14.91 -0.35 -0.46
N LYS A 108 -14.05 -1.37 -0.45
CA LYS A 108 -14.00 -2.36 0.64
C LYS A 108 -13.61 -1.71 1.97
N LEU A 109 -12.59 -0.85 1.98
CA LEU A 109 -12.19 -0.13 3.19
C LEU A 109 -13.26 0.84 3.69
N ASP A 110 -14.01 1.45 2.77
CA ASP A 110 -15.13 2.31 3.10
C ASP A 110 -16.32 1.53 3.67
N GLU A 111 -16.64 0.35 3.11
CA GLU A 111 -17.63 -0.59 3.63
C GLU A 111 -17.28 -1.01 5.07
N LEU A 112 -16.02 -1.38 5.30
CA LEU A 112 -15.50 -1.74 6.61
C LEU A 112 -15.33 -0.54 7.56
N LYS A 113 -15.63 0.69 7.11
CA LYS A 113 -15.48 1.95 7.87
C LYS A 113 -14.06 2.16 8.39
N GLN A 114 -13.06 1.76 7.60
CA GLN A 114 -11.65 1.87 7.95
C GLN A 114 -11.01 3.12 7.33
N TYR A 115 -9.90 3.57 7.93
CA TYR A 115 -9.04 4.59 7.32
C TYR A 115 -8.02 3.95 6.42
N TYR A 116 -7.53 4.72 5.44
CA TYR A 116 -6.47 4.23 4.56
C TYR A 116 -5.47 5.32 4.17
N VAL A 117 -4.29 4.86 3.77
CA VAL A 117 -3.28 5.61 3.03
C VAL A 117 -2.78 4.71 1.91
N ILE A 118 -3.18 5.00 0.68
CA ILE A 118 -2.82 4.21 -0.51
C ILE A 118 -2.04 5.10 -1.48
N ARG A 119 -0.89 4.62 -1.93
CA ARG A 119 -0.11 5.32 -2.96
C ARG A 119 -0.79 5.18 -4.31
N LEU A 120 -0.94 6.31 -5.02
CA LEU A 120 -1.54 6.34 -6.35
C LEU A 120 -0.50 6.19 -7.44
N THR A 121 -0.92 5.61 -8.57
CA THR A 121 -0.14 5.57 -9.82
C THR A 121 -0.25 6.88 -10.58
N SER A 122 0.64 7.08 -11.58
CA SER A 122 0.59 8.24 -12.48
C SER A 122 -0.65 8.26 -13.38
N LYS A 123 -1.30 7.11 -13.57
CA LYS A 123 -2.48 6.97 -14.44
C LYS A 123 -3.79 7.32 -13.74
N ARG A 124 -3.78 7.47 -12.39
CA ARG A 124 -4.99 7.72 -11.61
C ARG A 124 -5.64 9.05 -11.98
N LYS A 125 -6.95 9.00 -12.22
CA LYS A 125 -7.79 10.20 -12.35
C LYS A 125 -8.55 10.46 -11.05
N LEU A 126 -8.68 11.73 -10.70
CA LEU A 126 -9.39 12.22 -9.53
C LEU A 126 -10.41 13.28 -9.96
N PHE A 127 -11.56 13.33 -9.29
CA PHE A 127 -12.55 14.37 -9.56
C PHE A 127 -12.23 15.61 -8.75
N PHE A 128 -12.02 16.72 -9.45
CA PHE A 128 -11.58 17.97 -8.86
C PHE A 128 -12.20 19.16 -9.63
N HIS A 129 -12.83 20.08 -8.92
CA HIS A 129 -13.51 21.25 -9.50
C HIS A 129 -14.41 20.88 -10.70
N GLY A 130 -15.31 19.91 -10.50
CA GLY A 130 -16.33 19.55 -11.49
C GLY A 130 -15.85 18.65 -12.63
N LYS A 131 -14.58 18.25 -12.69
CA LYS A 131 -14.02 17.44 -13.77
C LYS A 131 -13.05 16.36 -13.30
N TRP A 132 -12.91 15.31 -14.10
CA TRP A 132 -11.88 14.28 -13.90
C TRP A 132 -10.53 14.79 -14.43
N VAL A 133 -9.53 14.84 -13.57
CA VAL A 133 -8.16 15.25 -13.92
C VAL A 133 -7.16 14.17 -13.52
N PRO A 134 -6.04 14.02 -14.25
CA PRO A 134 -4.95 13.14 -13.81
C PRO A 134 -4.40 13.59 -12.45
N ALA A 135 -4.13 12.66 -11.55
CA ALA A 135 -3.51 12.97 -10.25
C ALA A 135 -2.15 13.66 -10.41
N THR A 136 -1.42 13.33 -11.47
CA THR A 136 -0.15 13.98 -11.86
C THR A 136 -0.30 15.46 -12.17
N GLN A 137 -1.42 15.89 -12.73
CA GLN A 137 -1.70 17.31 -12.97
C GLN A 137 -1.76 18.08 -11.64
N LEU A 138 -2.50 17.55 -10.65
CA LEU A 138 -2.58 18.14 -9.32
C LEU A 138 -1.21 18.16 -8.63
N ARG A 139 -0.42 17.11 -8.80
CA ARG A 139 0.94 17.00 -8.30
C ARG A 139 1.86 18.09 -8.88
N ASN A 140 1.80 18.30 -10.19
CA ASN A 140 2.70 19.22 -10.88
C ASN A 140 2.32 20.70 -10.66
N GLN A 141 1.05 20.99 -10.40
CA GLN A 141 0.54 22.34 -10.13
C GLN A 141 0.77 22.82 -8.69
N ARG A 142 1.24 21.93 -7.79
CA ARG A 142 1.42 22.24 -6.38
C ARG A 142 2.87 22.18 -5.97
N LYS A 143 3.18 22.88 -4.87
CA LYS A 143 4.49 22.89 -4.23
C LYS A 143 4.34 22.43 -2.78
N GLY A 144 5.31 21.68 -2.27
CA GLY A 144 5.36 21.31 -0.86
C GLY A 144 5.63 22.53 0.02
N LYS A 145 4.68 22.87 0.91
CA LYS A 145 4.78 24.01 1.82
C LYS A 145 5.06 23.58 3.27
N ILE A 146 4.91 22.28 3.58
CA ILE A 146 5.11 21.73 4.91
C ILE A 146 6.40 20.93 4.89
N LYS A 147 7.46 21.49 5.47
CA LYS A 147 8.74 20.78 5.61
C LYS A 147 8.67 19.82 6.80
N THR A 148 9.12 18.59 6.61
CA THR A 148 9.21 17.58 7.67
C THR A 148 10.28 16.55 7.35
N PRO A 149 11.06 16.05 8.34
CA PRO A 149 11.93 14.91 8.13
C PRO A 149 11.09 13.64 8.03
N LEU A 150 11.41 12.78 7.07
CA LEU A 150 10.83 11.45 6.90
C LEU A 150 11.94 10.40 6.82
N LEU A 151 11.72 9.26 7.46
CA LEU A 151 12.62 8.12 7.35
C LEU A 151 12.32 7.36 6.05
N PHE A 152 13.31 7.26 5.17
CA PHE A 152 13.20 6.56 3.90
C PHE A 152 14.42 5.65 3.68
N HIS A 153 14.19 4.34 3.60
CA HIS A 153 15.25 3.32 3.51
C HIS A 153 16.37 3.51 4.56
N GLY A 154 15.97 3.68 5.82
CA GLY A 154 16.89 3.85 6.95
C GLY A 154 17.59 5.22 7.04
N LYS A 155 17.34 6.15 6.11
CA LYS A 155 17.93 7.50 6.09
C LYS A 155 16.86 8.56 6.32
N CYS A 156 17.16 9.52 7.20
CA CYS A 156 16.31 10.68 7.40
C CYS A 156 16.51 11.65 6.21
N ARG A 157 15.42 12.06 5.56
CA ARG A 157 15.43 13.00 4.44
C ARG A 157 14.39 14.09 4.64
N ASP A 158 14.70 15.30 4.25
CA ASP A 158 13.75 16.41 4.24
C ASP A 158 12.71 16.20 3.13
N ALA A 159 11.46 16.13 3.54
CA ALA A 159 10.31 16.08 2.66
C ALA A 159 9.54 17.39 2.72
N TYR A 160 8.91 17.72 1.60
CA TYR A 160 8.05 18.89 1.46
C TYR A 160 6.65 18.41 1.09
N LEU A 161 5.67 18.68 1.95
CA LEU A 161 4.33 18.14 1.79
C LEU A 161 3.34 19.22 1.35
N SER A 162 2.33 18.80 0.59
CA SER A 162 1.10 19.56 0.38
C SER A 162 -0.10 18.62 0.33
N HIS A 163 -1.30 19.16 0.36
CA HIS A 163 -2.52 18.36 0.23
C HIS A 163 -3.59 19.11 -0.56
N VAL A 164 -4.54 18.34 -1.05
CA VAL A 164 -5.73 18.87 -1.72
C VAL A 164 -6.91 17.92 -1.49
N LYS A 165 -8.10 18.50 -1.24
CA LYS A 165 -9.34 17.74 -1.19
C LYS A 165 -9.79 17.41 -2.60
N VAL A 166 -10.09 16.16 -2.85
CA VAL A 166 -10.51 15.61 -4.15
C VAL A 166 -11.56 14.53 -3.93
N GLN A 167 -12.12 14.01 -5.02
CA GLN A 167 -13.01 12.85 -4.95
C GLN A 167 -12.44 11.71 -5.77
N ILE A 168 -12.72 10.49 -5.31
CA ILE A 168 -12.22 9.26 -5.92
C ILE A 168 -13.40 8.30 -6.17
N THR A 169 -13.19 7.36 -7.09
CA THR A 169 -14.18 6.38 -7.58
C THR A 169 -15.40 7.01 -8.26
N ALA A 170 -16.22 6.19 -8.90
CA ALA A 170 -17.45 6.65 -9.56
C ALA A 170 -18.44 7.27 -8.55
N SER A 171 -18.42 6.84 -7.30
CA SER A 171 -19.24 7.40 -6.21
C SER A 171 -18.82 8.81 -5.78
N LYS A 172 -17.72 9.33 -6.33
CA LYS A 172 -17.17 10.66 -6.00
C LYS A 172 -17.02 10.90 -4.50
N LYS A 173 -16.49 9.90 -3.79
CA LYS A 173 -16.25 10.02 -2.36
C LYS A 173 -15.14 11.02 -2.06
N ASP A 174 -15.40 11.92 -1.12
CA ASP A 174 -14.44 12.92 -0.64
C ASP A 174 -13.24 12.26 0.04
N ILE A 175 -12.06 12.59 -0.44
CA ILE A 175 -10.77 12.18 0.13
C ILE A 175 -9.77 13.34 0.10
N TYR A 176 -8.58 13.11 0.65
CA TYR A 176 -7.44 14.00 0.49
C TYR A 176 -6.35 13.30 -0.31
N LEU A 177 -5.78 14.04 -1.25
CA LEU A 177 -4.54 13.69 -1.93
C LEU A 177 -3.41 14.40 -1.19
N VAL A 178 -2.51 13.65 -0.56
CA VAL A 178 -1.28 14.17 0.05
C VAL A 178 -0.13 13.94 -0.92
N LEU A 179 0.62 15.01 -1.18
CA LEU A 179 1.74 15.04 -2.12
C LEU A 179 3.04 15.14 -1.33
N VAL A 180 4.02 14.28 -1.65
CA VAL A 180 5.31 14.21 -0.96
C VAL A 180 6.43 14.47 -1.95
N TYR A 181 7.14 15.58 -1.78
CA TYR A 181 8.25 16.03 -2.62
C TYR A 181 9.59 15.85 -1.88
N GLY A 182 10.68 15.75 -2.62
CA GLY A 182 12.04 15.74 -2.10
C GLY A 182 12.58 14.37 -1.66
N ILE A 183 11.76 13.30 -1.72
CA ILE A 183 12.18 11.95 -1.32
C ILE A 183 12.59 11.10 -2.53
N THR A 184 11.80 11.17 -3.59
CA THR A 184 12.01 10.42 -4.83
C THR A 184 12.06 11.40 -6.00
N GLU A 185 12.59 10.96 -7.14
CA GLU A 185 12.66 11.75 -8.37
C GLU A 185 11.30 12.36 -8.73
N HIS A 186 10.25 11.56 -8.69
CA HIS A 186 8.88 12.05 -8.86
C HIS A 186 8.15 12.09 -7.53
N PRO A 187 7.44 13.21 -7.22
CA PRO A 187 6.67 13.32 -5.99
C PRO A 187 5.66 12.18 -5.83
N MET A 188 5.55 11.63 -4.63
CA MET A 188 4.57 10.59 -4.31
C MET A 188 3.19 11.20 -4.11
N MET A 189 2.17 10.44 -4.49
CA MET A 189 0.75 10.80 -4.41
C MET A 189 0.06 9.79 -3.49
N LEU A 190 -0.40 10.24 -2.33
CA LEU A 190 -1.01 9.40 -1.31
C LEU A 190 -2.50 9.78 -1.16
N ALA A 191 -3.40 8.82 -1.40
CA ALA A 191 -4.84 8.99 -1.18
C ALA A 191 -5.19 8.59 0.25
N THR A 192 -6.01 9.40 0.93
CA THR A 192 -6.50 9.08 2.28
C THR A 192 -7.90 9.62 2.51
N ASN A 193 -8.76 8.84 3.20
CA ASN A 193 -10.08 9.29 3.68
C ASN A 193 -9.99 9.94 5.08
N LYS A 194 -8.80 10.03 5.68
CA LYS A 194 -8.59 10.77 6.92
C LYS A 194 -8.83 12.27 6.69
N LYS A 195 -9.63 12.88 7.54
CA LYS A 195 -9.83 14.35 7.49
C LYS A 195 -8.52 15.06 7.84
N ILE A 196 -8.12 16.00 7.00
CA ILE A 196 -6.96 16.85 7.21
C ILE A 196 -7.46 18.23 7.68
N LYS A 197 -7.14 18.57 8.92
CA LYS A 197 -7.50 19.84 9.55
C LYS A 197 -6.28 20.70 9.87
N SER A 198 -5.10 20.07 9.96
CA SER A 198 -3.85 20.71 10.38
C SER A 198 -2.67 20.28 9.52
N LYS A 199 -1.53 20.98 9.64
CA LYS A 199 -0.26 20.56 9.04
C LYS A 199 0.20 19.21 9.61
N GLU A 200 -0.07 18.96 10.88
CA GLU A 200 0.28 17.71 11.55
C GLU A 200 -0.46 16.51 10.96
N ASP A 201 -1.73 16.66 10.59
CA ASP A 201 -2.49 15.59 9.93
C ASP A 201 -1.84 15.19 8.60
N VAL A 202 -1.34 16.16 7.82
CA VAL A 202 -0.62 15.89 6.57
C VAL A 202 0.67 15.11 6.84
N VAL A 203 1.43 15.53 7.86
CA VAL A 203 2.67 14.87 8.28
C VAL A 203 2.39 13.44 8.75
N ASN A 204 1.31 13.24 9.52
CA ASN A 204 0.94 11.92 10.02
C ASN A 204 0.53 10.95 8.90
N VAL A 205 -0.14 11.42 7.85
CA VAL A 205 -0.43 10.62 6.65
C VAL A 205 0.87 10.20 5.96
N ALA A 206 1.80 11.13 5.76
CA ALA A 206 3.09 10.80 5.16
C ALA A 206 3.88 9.81 6.03
N LYS A 207 4.01 10.06 7.34
CA LYS A 207 4.69 9.14 8.28
C LYS A 207 4.09 7.74 8.26
N ALA A 208 2.76 7.63 8.25
CA ALA A 208 2.08 6.34 8.16
C ALA A 208 2.45 5.59 6.87
N TYR A 209 2.51 6.29 5.73
CA TYR A 209 2.95 5.65 4.48
C TYR A 209 4.42 5.23 4.53
N PHE A 210 5.29 6.09 5.02
CA PHE A 210 6.73 5.81 5.07
C PHE A 210 7.11 4.73 6.10
N SER A 211 6.23 4.42 7.07
CA SER A 211 6.43 3.26 7.94
C SER A 211 6.21 1.92 7.24
N ARG A 212 5.66 1.92 5.99
CA ARG A 212 5.39 0.69 5.21
C ARG A 212 6.64 -0.16 4.93
N TRP A 213 7.82 0.47 4.85
CA TRP A 213 9.05 -0.29 4.65
C TRP A 213 9.32 -1.36 5.73
N ARG A 214 8.66 -1.26 6.89
CA ARG A 214 8.74 -2.28 7.95
C ARG A 214 8.20 -3.64 7.53
N ILE A 215 7.15 -3.68 6.69
CA ILE A 215 6.65 -4.96 6.17
C ILE A 215 7.61 -5.57 5.16
N GLU A 216 8.35 -4.76 4.39
CA GLU A 216 9.40 -5.24 3.49
C GLU A 216 10.56 -5.86 4.27
N GLU A 217 10.96 -5.25 5.40
CA GLU A 217 11.95 -5.84 6.32
C GLU A 217 11.43 -7.14 6.95
N TYR A 218 10.16 -7.16 7.33
CA TYR A 218 9.52 -8.37 7.86
C TYR A 218 9.57 -9.51 6.84
N PHE A 219 9.22 -9.27 5.59
CA PHE A 219 9.35 -10.28 4.52
C PHE A 219 10.80 -10.75 4.32
N ARG A 220 11.74 -9.83 4.37
CA ARG A 220 13.16 -10.18 4.24
C ARG A 220 13.60 -11.10 5.37
N CYS A 221 13.26 -10.78 6.60
CA CYS A 221 13.54 -11.62 7.76
C CYS A 221 12.88 -13.00 7.62
N LYS A 222 11.58 -13.04 7.26
CA LYS A 222 10.81 -14.27 7.08
C LYS A 222 11.46 -15.18 6.03
N LYS A 223 11.89 -14.63 4.87
CA LYS A 223 12.57 -15.40 3.81
C LYS A 223 13.97 -15.89 4.16
N GLN A 224 14.61 -15.30 5.16
CA GLN A 224 15.92 -15.76 5.65
C GLN A 224 15.82 -16.88 6.69
N MET A 225 14.63 -17.09 7.26
CA MET A 225 14.38 -18.12 8.27
C MET A 225 13.95 -19.46 7.64
N PHE A 226 13.63 -19.48 6.37
CA PHE A 226 13.25 -20.64 5.57
C PHE A 226 14.22 -20.82 4.39
#